data_927f85b691e068ee3bbe4a340dd0fc54
#
_entry.id   927f85b691e068ee3bbe4a340dd0fc54
#
_cell.length_a   1.000
_cell.length_b   1.000
_cell.length_c   1.000
_cell.angle_alpha   90.00
_cell.angle_beta   90.00
_cell.angle_gamma   90.00
#
_symmetry.space_group_name_H-M   'P 1'
#
loop_
_entity.id
_entity.type
_entity.pdbx_description
1 polymer ?
#
loop_
_entity_poly.entity_id
_entity_poly.type
_entity_poly.pdbx_seq_one_letter_code
_entity_poly.pdbx_strand_id
1 'polypeptide(L)'
;MNQEYDMMAHKPIFPLLMKMAIPPMISMLIQSKDNIIDSIFVAKLGEEALTALSLAFPLQNLSLAFSVGLGVAINALIAKSLGASDEKQANYISDHGIFLAILHSLLFVFIGIFLMKPFFLMFTTNPTVLDYAITYGSIVITFTFGSIIHITIEKMFQATGNMMIPMFLQGIGAIVNIILDPILIFGINGYLEFGVAGAAIATIIGQMTACLLAIILFRKTSRIKVSLKNFKPNAQIIKNIYSIAIPSGVMTSLPSILVALLNSLLATVSQTAIAFFGIYFKLQSFIYMPANGL
;
A
#
# COMPACT_ATOMS: atom_id res chain seq x y z
N MET A 1 -27.38 -13.91 -12.62
CA MET A 1 -27.24 -13.70 -11.16
C MET A 1 -25.90 -14.30 -10.78
N ASN A 2 -24.94 -13.51 -10.25
CA ASN A 2 -23.57 -13.97 -10.03
C ASN A 2 -23.50 -14.94 -8.85
N GLN A 3 -22.81 -16.06 -9.03
CA GLN A 3 -22.57 -17.07 -7.98
C GLN A 3 -22.01 -16.49 -6.67
N GLU A 4 -21.26 -15.39 -6.73
CA GLU A 4 -20.67 -14.74 -5.55
C GLU A 4 -21.72 -13.97 -4.72
N TYR A 5 -22.68 -13.30 -5.35
CA TYR A 5 -23.77 -12.60 -4.64
C TYR A 5 -24.75 -13.59 -4.00
N ASP A 6 -25.11 -14.64 -4.74
CA ASP A 6 -25.97 -15.73 -4.27
C ASP A 6 -25.32 -16.48 -3.09
N MET A 7 -23.99 -16.56 -3.12
CA MET A 7 -23.20 -17.15 -2.06
C MET A 7 -23.25 -16.34 -0.75
N MET A 8 -23.19 -15.00 -0.84
CA MET A 8 -23.27 -14.13 0.34
C MET A 8 -24.65 -14.16 0.99
N ALA A 9 -25.72 -14.33 0.18
CA ALA A 9 -27.09 -14.32 0.66
C ALA A 9 -27.53 -15.65 1.32
N HIS A 10 -26.95 -16.79 0.91
CA HIS A 10 -27.52 -18.10 1.24
C HIS A 10 -26.56 -19.07 1.95
N LYS A 11 -25.25 -18.78 2.02
CA LYS A 11 -24.31 -19.69 2.71
C LYS A 11 -24.34 -19.52 4.24
N PRO A 12 -24.07 -20.60 5.00
CA PRO A 12 -23.84 -20.50 6.43
C PRO A 12 -22.73 -19.49 6.76
N ILE A 13 -22.92 -18.72 7.84
CA ILE A 13 -22.07 -17.58 8.19
C ILE A 13 -20.59 -17.97 8.32
N PHE A 14 -20.28 -19.05 9.05
CA PHE A 14 -18.90 -19.43 9.33
C PHE A 14 -18.09 -19.84 8.08
N PRO A 15 -18.56 -20.73 7.19
CA PRO A 15 -17.86 -21.03 5.94
C PRO A 15 -17.73 -19.83 5.00
N LEU A 16 -18.72 -18.93 4.99
CA LEU A 16 -18.67 -17.70 4.20
C LEU A 16 -17.58 -16.75 4.73
N LEU A 17 -17.56 -16.54 6.05
CA LEU A 17 -16.58 -15.70 6.72
C LEU A 17 -15.16 -16.22 6.46
N MET A 18 -14.91 -17.52 6.62
CA MET A 18 -13.59 -18.11 6.33
C MET A 18 -13.18 -17.96 4.86
N LYS A 19 -14.12 -18.16 3.94
CA LYS A 19 -13.84 -17.98 2.50
C LYS A 19 -13.48 -16.54 2.14
N MET A 20 -14.06 -15.55 2.83
CA MET A 20 -13.79 -14.13 2.59
C MET A 20 -12.56 -13.63 3.35
N ALA A 21 -12.25 -14.19 4.53
CA ALA A 21 -11.16 -13.74 5.38
C ALA A 21 -9.80 -14.35 4.98
N ILE A 22 -9.75 -15.63 4.59
CA ILE A 22 -8.48 -16.31 4.28
C ILE A 22 -7.68 -15.62 3.18
N PRO A 23 -8.24 -15.22 2.01
CA PRO A 23 -7.45 -14.57 0.97
C PRO A 23 -6.82 -13.24 1.40
N PRO A 24 -7.52 -12.29 2.07
CA PRO A 24 -6.89 -11.10 2.62
C PRO A 24 -5.80 -11.38 3.66
N MET A 25 -6.00 -12.38 4.54
CA MET A 25 -4.97 -12.80 5.49
C MET A 25 -3.71 -13.29 4.78
N ILE A 26 -3.85 -14.09 3.71
CA ILE A 26 -2.72 -14.53 2.88
C ILE A 26 -2.05 -13.34 2.19
N SER A 27 -2.82 -12.38 1.66
CA SER A 27 -2.28 -11.15 1.08
C SER A 27 -1.42 -10.36 2.07
N MET A 28 -1.91 -10.20 3.31
CA MET A 28 -1.18 -9.52 4.38
C MET A 28 0.09 -10.27 4.78
N LEU A 29 0.05 -11.61 4.81
CA LEU A 29 1.25 -12.43 5.04
C LEU A 29 2.29 -12.28 3.94
N ILE A 30 1.85 -12.26 2.67
CA ILE A 30 2.73 -12.04 1.51
C ILE A 30 3.39 -10.66 1.63
N GLN A 31 2.61 -9.62 1.89
CA GLN A 31 3.11 -8.25 2.05
C GLN A 31 4.13 -8.13 3.20
N SER A 32 3.85 -8.79 4.34
CA SER A 32 4.77 -8.77 5.48
C SER A 32 6.09 -9.49 5.18
N LYS A 33 6.03 -10.63 4.47
CA LYS A 33 7.23 -11.35 4.02
C LYS A 33 8.06 -10.51 3.04
N ASP A 34 7.41 -9.86 2.09
CA ASP A 34 8.04 -8.98 1.12
C ASP A 34 8.85 -7.87 1.82
N ASN A 35 8.24 -7.17 2.78
CA ASN A 35 8.91 -6.15 3.59
C ASN A 35 10.11 -6.67 4.40
N ILE A 36 10.07 -7.93 4.88
CA ILE A 36 11.18 -8.54 5.60
C ILE A 36 12.32 -8.89 4.64
N ILE A 37 12.00 -9.49 3.50
CA ILE A 37 12.98 -9.91 2.49
C ILE A 37 13.71 -8.68 1.94
N ASP A 38 13.01 -7.61 1.56
CA ASP A 38 13.59 -6.33 1.16
C ASP A 38 14.58 -5.81 2.22
N SER A 39 14.18 -5.86 3.50
CA SER A 39 15.07 -5.45 4.59
C SER A 39 16.32 -6.30 4.74
N ILE A 40 16.23 -7.62 4.48
CA ILE A 40 17.37 -8.53 4.51
C ILE A 40 18.36 -8.20 3.39
N PHE A 41 17.86 -7.89 2.18
CA PHE A 41 18.72 -7.49 1.09
C PHE A 41 19.39 -6.15 1.35
N VAL A 42 18.64 -5.14 1.80
CA VAL A 42 19.19 -3.82 2.10
C VAL A 42 20.17 -3.86 3.29
N ALA A 43 19.94 -4.72 4.30
CA ALA A 43 20.89 -4.90 5.41
C ALA A 43 22.28 -5.35 4.97
N LYS A 44 22.41 -6.04 3.83
CA LYS A 44 23.70 -6.43 3.24
C LYS A 44 24.49 -5.25 2.66
N LEU A 45 23.84 -4.10 2.41
CA LEU A 45 24.52 -2.88 1.98
C LEU A 45 25.16 -2.12 3.14
N GLY A 46 24.83 -2.47 4.39
CA GLY A 46 25.37 -1.86 5.59
C GLY A 46 24.31 -1.26 6.51
N GLU A 47 24.77 -0.81 7.68
CA GLU A 47 23.92 -0.26 8.73
C GLU A 47 23.25 1.07 8.29
N GLU A 48 23.98 1.91 7.55
CA GLU A 48 23.48 3.18 7.05
C GLU A 48 22.29 3.00 6.10
N ALA A 49 22.35 2.02 5.21
CA ALA A 49 21.26 1.69 4.29
C ALA A 49 20.03 1.19 5.03
N LEU A 50 20.20 0.32 6.03
CA LEU A 50 19.12 -0.19 6.85
C LEU A 50 18.48 0.92 7.69
N THR A 51 19.29 1.83 8.24
CA THR A 51 18.82 3.01 8.97
C THR A 51 17.99 3.92 8.06
N ALA A 52 18.45 4.18 6.85
CA ALA A 52 17.72 4.98 5.86
C ALA A 52 16.34 4.39 5.54
N LEU A 53 16.25 3.07 5.31
CA LEU A 53 14.97 2.37 5.13
C LEU A 53 14.05 2.51 6.33
N SER A 54 14.61 2.37 7.54
CA SER A 54 13.86 2.49 8.79
C SER A 54 13.27 3.89 8.97
N LEU A 55 13.99 4.93 8.54
CA LEU A 55 13.50 6.31 8.55
C LEU A 55 12.43 6.57 7.48
N ALA A 56 12.48 5.89 6.34
CA ALA A 56 11.49 6.02 5.27
C ALA A 56 10.17 5.27 5.58
N PHE A 57 10.23 4.21 6.39
CA PHE A 57 9.11 3.33 6.69
C PHE A 57 7.85 4.03 7.25
N PRO A 58 7.93 5.00 8.20
CA PRO A 58 6.76 5.73 8.67
C PRO A 58 6.01 6.47 7.57
N LEU A 59 6.74 7.05 6.61
CA LEU A 59 6.15 7.79 5.49
C LEU A 59 5.48 6.85 4.48
N GLN A 60 6.09 5.69 4.21
CA GLN A 60 5.47 4.64 3.40
C GLN A 60 4.16 4.14 4.04
N ASN A 61 4.18 3.87 5.35
CA ASN A 61 2.97 3.48 6.08
C ASN A 61 1.91 4.57 6.10
N LEU A 62 2.30 5.84 6.15
CA LEU A 62 1.36 6.96 6.05
C LEU A 62 0.67 6.96 4.69
N SER A 63 1.41 6.79 3.59
CA SER A 63 0.83 6.69 2.25
C SER A 63 -0.11 5.49 2.12
N LEU A 64 0.27 4.36 2.72
CA LEU A 64 -0.57 3.16 2.80
C LEU A 64 -1.86 3.43 3.59
N ALA A 65 -1.79 4.14 4.72
CA ALA A 65 -2.93 4.50 5.53
C ALA A 65 -3.95 5.36 4.77
N PHE A 66 -3.48 6.33 3.97
CA PHE A 66 -4.34 7.11 3.08
C PHE A 66 -5.02 6.23 2.04
N SER A 67 -4.27 5.31 1.42
CA SER A 67 -4.78 4.39 0.39
C SER A 67 -5.80 3.41 0.96
N VAL A 68 -5.50 2.82 2.12
CA VAL A 68 -6.38 1.87 2.80
C VAL A 68 -7.62 2.58 3.31
N GLY A 69 -7.48 3.78 3.92
CA GLY A 69 -8.61 4.57 4.40
C GLY A 69 -9.60 4.89 3.28
N LEU A 70 -9.10 5.39 2.14
CA LEU A 70 -9.90 5.62 0.94
C LEU A 70 -10.56 4.33 0.44
N GLY A 71 -9.76 3.26 0.37
CA GLY A 71 -10.22 1.95 -0.10
C GLY A 71 -11.33 1.36 0.76
N VAL A 72 -11.23 1.44 2.09
CA VAL A 72 -12.27 0.97 3.05
C VAL A 72 -13.58 1.72 2.82
N ALA A 73 -13.52 3.04 2.64
CA ALA A 73 -14.70 3.85 2.38
C ALA A 73 -15.38 3.46 1.07
N ILE A 74 -14.60 3.28 0.00
CA ILE A 74 -15.11 2.87 -1.32
C ILE A 74 -15.73 1.48 -1.23
N ASN A 75 -15.05 0.52 -0.57
CA ASN A 75 -15.55 -0.83 -0.35
C ASN A 75 -16.92 -0.81 0.34
N ALA A 76 -17.01 -0.13 1.48
CA ALA A 76 -18.25 -0.08 2.27
C ALA A 76 -19.42 0.54 1.49
N LEU A 77 -19.18 1.65 0.79
CA LEU A 77 -20.23 2.35 0.04
C LEU A 77 -20.67 1.57 -1.21
N ILE A 78 -19.74 0.95 -1.91
CA ILE A 78 -20.04 0.08 -3.07
C ILE A 78 -20.82 -1.15 -2.60
N ALA A 79 -20.35 -1.85 -1.56
CA ALA A 79 -21.03 -3.02 -1.03
C ALA A 79 -22.47 -2.70 -0.57
N LYS A 80 -22.65 -1.55 0.09
CA LYS A 80 -23.98 -1.03 0.46
C LYS A 80 -24.88 -0.81 -0.76
N SER A 81 -24.37 -0.17 -1.82
CA SER A 81 -25.13 0.11 -3.03
C SER A 81 -25.49 -1.16 -3.78
N LEU A 82 -24.55 -2.11 -3.88
CA LEU A 82 -24.80 -3.43 -4.50
C LEU A 82 -25.83 -4.23 -3.70
N GLY A 83 -25.77 -4.18 -2.36
CA GLY A 83 -26.76 -4.81 -1.48
C GLY A 83 -28.17 -4.22 -1.64
N ALA A 84 -28.26 -2.94 -1.98
CA ALA A 84 -29.51 -2.27 -2.34
C ALA A 84 -29.92 -2.46 -3.82
N SER A 85 -29.17 -3.28 -4.57
CA SER A 85 -29.36 -3.49 -6.02
C SER A 85 -29.22 -2.22 -6.88
N ASP A 86 -28.52 -1.19 -6.37
CA ASP A 86 -28.25 0.06 -7.07
C ASP A 86 -26.83 0.05 -7.71
N GLU A 87 -26.74 -0.63 -8.86
CA GLU A 87 -25.49 -0.69 -9.62
C GLU A 87 -25.03 0.68 -10.16
N LYS A 88 -25.98 1.57 -10.45
CA LYS A 88 -25.64 2.92 -10.93
C LYS A 88 -24.91 3.71 -9.85
N GLN A 89 -25.40 3.65 -8.63
CA GLN A 89 -24.77 4.29 -7.48
C GLN A 89 -23.40 3.65 -7.18
N ALA A 90 -23.28 2.31 -7.26
CA ALA A 90 -22.01 1.62 -7.09
C ALA A 90 -20.95 2.07 -8.12
N ASN A 91 -21.32 2.17 -9.40
CA ASN A 91 -20.43 2.67 -10.45
C ASN A 91 -20.05 4.15 -10.20
N TYR A 92 -21.01 4.98 -9.79
CA TYR A 92 -20.76 6.39 -9.52
C TYR A 92 -19.82 6.60 -8.33
N ILE A 93 -19.93 5.79 -7.27
CA ILE A 93 -18.98 5.78 -6.15
C ILE A 93 -17.59 5.34 -6.63
N SER A 94 -17.51 4.34 -7.52
CA SER A 94 -16.25 3.85 -8.08
C SER A 94 -15.52 4.90 -8.90
N ASP A 95 -16.26 5.68 -9.70
CA ASP A 95 -15.71 6.80 -10.47
C ASP A 95 -15.08 7.85 -9.53
N HIS A 96 -15.80 8.21 -8.44
CA HIS A 96 -15.27 9.12 -7.42
C HIS A 96 -14.07 8.52 -6.69
N GLY A 97 -14.07 7.21 -6.43
CA GLY A 97 -12.97 6.49 -5.82
C GLY A 97 -11.68 6.60 -6.63
N ILE A 98 -11.75 6.34 -7.93
CA ILE A 98 -10.57 6.48 -8.83
C ILE A 98 -10.14 7.94 -8.94
N PHE A 99 -11.09 8.89 -9.05
CA PHE A 99 -10.77 10.31 -9.07
C PHE A 99 -9.99 10.74 -7.80
N LEU A 100 -10.45 10.33 -6.62
CA LEU A 100 -9.79 10.64 -5.36
C LEU A 100 -8.44 9.91 -5.22
N ALA A 101 -8.33 8.69 -5.73
CA ALA A 101 -7.06 7.96 -5.78
C ALA A 101 -6.01 8.70 -6.63
N ILE A 102 -6.41 9.26 -7.78
CA ILE A 102 -5.54 10.09 -8.62
C ILE A 102 -5.15 11.37 -7.85
N LEU A 103 -6.08 12.03 -7.18
CA LEU A 103 -5.80 13.24 -6.40
C LEU A 103 -4.81 12.98 -5.26
N HIS A 104 -5.00 11.90 -4.50
CA HIS A 104 -4.04 11.47 -3.47
C HIS A 104 -2.68 11.12 -4.07
N SER A 105 -2.67 10.46 -5.23
CA SER A 105 -1.43 10.15 -5.95
C SER A 105 -0.63 11.41 -6.29
N LEU A 106 -1.30 12.44 -6.80
CA LEU A 106 -0.65 13.73 -7.10
C LEU A 106 -0.09 14.41 -5.83
N LEU A 107 -0.81 14.31 -4.70
CA LEU A 107 -0.32 14.80 -3.42
C LEU A 107 0.98 14.09 -3.01
N PHE A 108 1.04 12.75 -3.10
CA PHE A 108 2.25 12.01 -2.74
C PHE A 108 3.39 12.21 -3.73
N VAL A 109 3.12 12.40 -5.02
CA VAL A 109 4.13 12.83 -6.01
C VAL A 109 4.75 14.17 -5.58
N PHE A 110 3.93 15.14 -5.20
CA PHE A 110 4.43 16.42 -4.68
C PHE A 110 5.29 16.25 -3.42
N ILE A 111 4.84 15.45 -2.46
CA ILE A 111 5.59 15.15 -1.24
C ILE A 111 6.93 14.49 -1.59
N GLY A 112 6.94 13.47 -2.46
CA GLY A 112 8.13 12.73 -2.87
C GLY A 112 9.19 13.59 -3.55
N ILE A 113 8.78 14.59 -4.33
CA ILE A 113 9.70 15.47 -5.04
C ILE A 113 10.24 16.59 -4.13
N PHE A 114 9.38 17.22 -3.33
CA PHE A 114 9.73 18.48 -2.65
C PHE A 114 9.99 18.34 -1.15
N LEU A 115 9.41 17.35 -0.47
CA LEU A 115 9.42 17.29 0.99
C LEU A 115 10.34 16.20 1.58
N MET A 116 11.01 15.37 0.78
CA MET A 116 11.84 14.29 1.29
C MET A 116 13.06 14.81 2.06
N LYS A 117 13.78 15.77 1.50
CA LYS A 117 14.96 16.34 2.16
C LYS A 117 14.64 16.99 3.51
N PRO A 118 13.69 17.94 3.62
CA PRO A 118 13.34 18.52 4.91
C PRO A 118 12.79 17.49 5.91
N PHE A 119 12.07 16.49 5.43
CA PHE A 119 11.56 15.41 6.29
C PHE A 119 12.70 14.60 6.92
N PHE A 120 13.68 14.11 6.14
CA PHE A 120 14.75 13.28 6.68
C PHE A 120 15.77 14.07 7.51
N LEU A 121 15.97 15.36 7.25
CA LEU A 121 16.80 16.23 8.08
C LEU A 121 16.28 16.37 9.51
N MET A 122 15.01 16.06 9.78
CA MET A 122 14.47 16.04 11.16
C MET A 122 14.97 14.84 11.98
N PHE A 123 15.49 13.78 11.32
CA PHE A 123 15.86 12.53 11.98
C PHE A 123 17.35 12.21 11.94
N THR A 124 18.08 12.74 10.96
CA THR A 124 19.51 12.44 10.83
C THR A 124 20.29 13.60 10.22
N THR A 125 21.51 13.76 10.70
CA THR A 125 22.53 14.67 10.13
C THR A 125 23.70 13.90 9.51
N ASN A 126 23.70 12.55 9.59
CA ASN A 126 24.70 11.72 8.93
C ASN A 126 24.52 11.84 7.40
N PRO A 127 25.55 12.30 6.65
CA PRO A 127 25.40 12.57 5.21
C PRO A 127 25.05 11.32 4.42
N THR A 128 25.63 10.16 4.74
CA THR A 128 25.40 8.89 4.04
C THR A 128 23.97 8.38 4.25
N VAL A 129 23.51 8.37 5.51
CA VAL A 129 22.14 7.96 5.85
C VAL A 129 21.14 8.89 5.21
N LEU A 130 21.40 10.22 5.22
CA LEU A 130 20.54 11.22 4.62
C LEU A 130 20.41 11.04 3.11
N ASP A 131 21.53 10.79 2.41
CA ASP A 131 21.55 10.56 0.97
C ASP A 131 20.76 9.31 0.59
N TYR A 132 20.98 8.20 1.29
CA TYR A 132 20.24 6.97 1.09
C TYR A 132 18.74 7.14 1.38
N ALA A 133 18.39 7.82 2.47
CA ALA A 133 17.00 8.06 2.84
C ALA A 133 16.27 8.93 1.82
N ILE A 134 16.90 10.02 1.35
CA ILE A 134 16.36 10.89 0.30
C ILE A 134 16.18 10.09 -0.99
N THR A 135 17.20 9.35 -1.43
CA THR A 135 17.16 8.57 -2.66
C THR A 135 16.04 7.54 -2.62
N TYR A 136 16.00 6.70 -1.59
CA TYR A 136 14.96 5.69 -1.41
C TYR A 136 13.57 6.30 -1.28
N GLY A 137 13.42 7.24 -0.35
CA GLY A 137 12.13 7.86 -0.04
C GLY A 137 11.56 8.65 -1.22
N SER A 138 12.41 9.41 -1.94
CA SER A 138 11.94 10.17 -3.12
C SER A 138 11.42 9.24 -4.21
N ILE A 139 12.11 8.13 -4.50
CA ILE A 139 11.66 7.15 -5.50
C ILE A 139 10.34 6.51 -5.05
N VAL A 140 10.31 5.93 -3.85
CA VAL A 140 9.14 5.16 -3.40
C VAL A 140 7.90 6.03 -3.24
N ILE A 141 8.05 7.22 -2.65
CA ILE A 141 6.91 8.12 -2.40
C ILE A 141 6.42 8.79 -3.68
N THR A 142 7.32 9.21 -4.59
CA THR A 142 6.92 9.79 -5.88
C THR A 142 6.14 8.79 -6.73
N PHE A 143 6.55 7.52 -6.74
CA PHE A 143 5.90 6.50 -7.56
C PHE A 143 4.83 5.69 -6.83
N THR A 144 4.42 6.10 -5.62
CA THR A 144 3.38 5.43 -4.82
C THR A 144 2.00 5.41 -5.49
N PHE A 145 1.80 6.19 -6.58
CA PHE A 145 0.55 6.22 -7.33
C PHE A 145 0.11 4.83 -7.84
N GLY A 146 1.06 3.96 -8.20
CA GLY A 146 0.76 2.58 -8.58
C GLY A 146 0.12 1.81 -7.43
N SER A 147 0.66 1.94 -6.23
CA SER A 147 0.11 1.32 -5.02
C SER A 147 -1.27 1.88 -4.66
N ILE A 148 -1.46 3.21 -4.70
CA ILE A 148 -2.74 3.85 -4.36
C ILE A 148 -3.85 3.37 -5.30
N ILE A 149 -3.60 3.36 -6.61
CA ILE A 149 -4.57 2.89 -7.61
C ILE A 149 -4.82 1.39 -7.46
N HIS A 150 -3.77 0.58 -7.25
CA HIS A 150 -3.87 -0.86 -7.02
C HIS A 150 -4.78 -1.16 -5.82
N ILE A 151 -4.51 -0.56 -4.64
CA ILE A 151 -5.30 -0.76 -3.43
C ILE A 151 -6.75 -0.33 -3.64
N THR A 152 -6.98 0.79 -4.33
CA THR A 152 -8.35 1.25 -4.63
C THR A 152 -9.11 0.23 -5.46
N ILE A 153 -8.50 -0.33 -6.51
CA ILE A 153 -9.12 -1.37 -7.36
C ILE A 153 -9.29 -2.67 -6.56
N GLU A 154 -8.31 -3.05 -5.73
CA GLU A 154 -8.41 -4.18 -4.82
C GLU A 154 -9.66 -4.10 -3.95
N LYS A 155 -9.90 -2.95 -3.33
CA LYS A 155 -11.08 -2.71 -2.48
C LYS A 155 -12.39 -2.72 -3.26
N MET A 156 -12.39 -2.32 -4.52
CA MET A 156 -13.55 -2.47 -5.40
C MET A 156 -13.84 -3.95 -5.72
N PHE A 157 -12.83 -4.79 -5.95
CA PHE A 157 -13.03 -6.24 -6.07
C PHE A 157 -13.57 -6.85 -4.80
N GLN A 158 -13.02 -6.48 -3.63
CA GLN A 158 -13.50 -6.95 -2.34
C GLN A 158 -14.97 -6.56 -2.09
N ALA A 159 -15.39 -5.36 -2.49
CA ALA A 159 -16.76 -4.92 -2.40
C ALA A 159 -17.76 -5.77 -3.22
N THR A 160 -17.29 -6.43 -4.27
CA THR A 160 -18.09 -7.38 -5.07
C THR A 160 -18.03 -8.83 -4.55
N GLY A 161 -17.32 -9.08 -3.44
CA GLY A 161 -17.11 -10.41 -2.86
C GLY A 161 -15.95 -11.19 -3.44
N ASN A 162 -15.24 -10.62 -4.41
CA ASN A 162 -14.08 -11.29 -4.99
C ASN A 162 -12.81 -10.98 -4.19
N MET A 163 -12.43 -11.88 -3.30
CA MET A 163 -11.24 -11.77 -2.47
C MET A 163 -10.00 -12.44 -3.11
N MET A 164 -10.21 -13.31 -4.13
CA MET A 164 -9.13 -14.10 -4.71
C MET A 164 -8.27 -13.26 -5.66
N ILE A 165 -8.89 -12.44 -6.52
CA ILE A 165 -8.14 -11.59 -7.47
C ILE A 165 -7.16 -10.67 -6.73
N PRO A 166 -7.56 -9.91 -5.70
CA PRO A 166 -6.64 -9.12 -4.89
C PRO A 166 -5.46 -9.91 -4.34
N MET A 167 -5.71 -11.09 -3.78
CA MET A 167 -4.66 -11.95 -3.23
C MET A 167 -3.62 -12.33 -4.29
N PHE A 168 -4.05 -12.74 -5.50
CA PHE A 168 -3.14 -13.08 -6.58
C PHE A 168 -2.36 -11.87 -7.09
N LEU A 169 -3.00 -10.71 -7.21
CA LEU A 169 -2.34 -9.48 -7.63
C LEU A 169 -1.25 -9.06 -6.65
N GLN A 170 -1.54 -9.09 -5.36
CA GLN A 170 -0.56 -8.82 -4.30
C GLN A 170 0.60 -9.83 -4.36
N GLY A 171 0.29 -11.12 -4.56
CA GLY A 171 1.30 -12.17 -4.69
C GLY A 171 2.23 -11.95 -5.89
N ILE A 172 1.69 -11.59 -7.05
CA ILE A 172 2.49 -11.32 -8.25
C ILE A 172 3.40 -10.10 -8.02
N GLY A 173 2.86 -9.02 -7.45
CA GLY A 173 3.66 -7.83 -7.12
C GLY A 173 4.84 -8.14 -6.22
N ALA A 174 4.61 -8.91 -5.14
CA ALA A 174 5.65 -9.33 -4.22
C ALA A 174 6.69 -10.25 -4.87
N ILE A 175 6.27 -11.21 -5.69
CA ILE A 175 7.21 -12.10 -6.41
C ILE A 175 8.11 -11.30 -7.35
N VAL A 176 7.55 -10.33 -8.09
CA VAL A 176 8.32 -9.45 -8.97
C VAL A 176 9.34 -8.64 -8.17
N ASN A 177 8.93 -8.06 -7.05
CA ASN A 177 9.82 -7.31 -6.17
C ASN A 177 10.95 -8.20 -5.65
N ILE A 178 10.66 -9.35 -5.04
CA ILE A 178 11.66 -10.29 -4.48
C ILE A 178 12.68 -10.76 -5.52
N ILE A 179 12.26 -10.96 -6.78
CA ILE A 179 13.17 -11.35 -7.87
C ILE A 179 14.05 -10.17 -8.28
N LEU A 180 13.49 -8.96 -8.34
CA LEU A 180 14.21 -7.77 -8.79
C LEU A 180 15.15 -7.19 -7.72
N ASP A 181 14.85 -7.36 -6.43
CA ASP A 181 15.67 -6.85 -5.34
C ASP A 181 17.14 -7.24 -5.48
N PRO A 182 17.53 -8.53 -5.51
CA PRO A 182 18.93 -8.89 -5.60
C PRO A 182 19.56 -8.43 -6.93
N ILE A 183 18.80 -8.38 -8.00
CA ILE A 183 19.27 -7.97 -9.33
C ILE A 183 19.62 -6.47 -9.34
N LEU A 184 18.75 -5.63 -8.79
CA LEU A 184 18.90 -4.17 -8.82
C LEU A 184 19.72 -3.64 -7.65
N ILE A 185 19.78 -4.36 -6.53
CA ILE A 185 20.58 -3.96 -5.37
C ILE A 185 22.07 -4.30 -5.60
N PHE A 186 22.36 -5.54 -5.98
CA PHE A 186 23.74 -6.06 -6.08
C PHE A 186 24.27 -6.14 -7.51
N GLY A 187 23.40 -5.98 -8.50
CA GLY A 187 23.77 -6.10 -9.90
C GLY A 187 23.96 -7.55 -10.39
N ILE A 188 24.14 -7.68 -11.69
CA ILE A 188 24.53 -8.93 -12.35
C ILE A 188 25.84 -8.67 -13.09
N ASN A 189 26.90 -9.36 -12.73
CA ASN A 189 28.24 -9.23 -13.37
C ASN A 189 28.76 -7.78 -13.41
N GLY A 190 28.47 -6.95 -12.39
CA GLY A 190 28.88 -5.55 -12.31
C GLY A 190 28.01 -4.57 -13.09
N TYR A 191 26.89 -5.04 -13.65
CA TYR A 191 25.86 -4.19 -14.27
C TYR A 191 24.63 -4.09 -13.38
N LEU A 192 23.94 -2.93 -13.43
CA LEU A 192 22.67 -2.67 -12.69
C LEU A 192 22.82 -2.67 -11.16
N GLU A 193 24.01 -2.37 -10.63
CA GLU A 193 24.24 -2.23 -9.20
C GLU A 193 23.80 -0.82 -8.75
N PHE A 194 22.55 -0.70 -8.28
CA PHE A 194 21.97 0.57 -7.84
C PHE A 194 21.92 0.70 -6.32
N GLY A 195 22.33 -0.31 -5.55
CA GLY A 195 22.30 -0.28 -4.10
C GLY A 195 20.91 0.03 -3.54
N VAL A 196 20.82 1.04 -2.67
CA VAL A 196 19.55 1.47 -2.03
C VAL A 196 18.51 1.96 -3.05
N ALA A 197 18.94 2.62 -4.13
CA ALA A 197 18.04 3.00 -5.22
C ALA A 197 17.45 1.77 -5.93
N GLY A 198 18.24 0.69 -6.04
CA GLY A 198 17.79 -0.58 -6.60
C GLY A 198 16.63 -1.20 -5.84
N ALA A 199 16.67 -1.21 -4.50
CA ALA A 199 15.58 -1.65 -3.66
C ALA A 199 14.30 -0.81 -3.89
N ALA A 200 14.43 0.51 -3.96
CA ALA A 200 13.31 1.40 -4.27
C ALA A 200 12.69 1.10 -5.63
N ILE A 201 13.52 0.93 -6.67
CA ILE A 201 13.07 0.64 -8.04
C ILE A 201 12.38 -0.72 -8.11
N ALA A 202 12.92 -1.76 -7.47
CA ALA A 202 12.31 -3.10 -7.43
C ALA A 202 10.92 -3.06 -6.81
N THR A 203 10.77 -2.37 -5.66
CA THR A 203 9.49 -2.15 -5.00
C THR A 203 8.48 -1.49 -5.93
N ILE A 204 8.90 -0.42 -6.62
CA ILE A 204 8.01 0.30 -7.56
C ILE A 204 7.61 -0.57 -8.74
N ILE A 205 8.54 -1.33 -9.33
CA ILE A 205 8.21 -2.22 -10.46
C ILE A 205 7.20 -3.29 -10.02
N GLY A 206 7.36 -3.88 -8.82
CA GLY A 206 6.40 -4.82 -8.25
C GLY A 206 5.00 -4.19 -8.12
N GLN A 207 4.91 -3.01 -7.52
CA GLN A 207 3.64 -2.28 -7.33
C GLN A 207 3.00 -1.87 -8.66
N MET A 208 3.80 -1.41 -9.64
CA MET A 208 3.29 -1.06 -10.98
C MET A 208 2.78 -2.27 -11.74
N THR A 209 3.47 -3.41 -11.62
CA THR A 209 3.04 -4.67 -12.22
C THR A 209 1.69 -5.10 -11.67
N ALA A 210 1.53 -5.09 -10.33
CA ALA A 210 0.26 -5.38 -9.67
C ALA A 210 -0.85 -4.39 -10.10
N CYS A 211 -0.53 -3.09 -10.19
CA CYS A 211 -1.46 -2.04 -10.63
C CYS A 211 -1.94 -2.26 -12.07
N LEU A 212 -1.03 -2.51 -13.00
CA LEU A 212 -1.37 -2.75 -14.41
C LEU A 212 -2.26 -3.99 -14.55
N LEU A 213 -1.91 -5.08 -13.88
CA LEU A 213 -2.72 -6.29 -13.89
C LEU A 213 -4.09 -6.06 -13.23
N ALA A 214 -4.15 -5.28 -12.14
CA ALA A 214 -5.40 -4.90 -11.50
C ALA A 214 -6.33 -4.15 -12.46
N ILE A 215 -5.81 -3.15 -13.18
CA ILE A 215 -6.58 -2.38 -14.18
C ILE A 215 -7.10 -3.29 -15.29
N ILE A 216 -6.24 -4.18 -15.82
CA ILE A 216 -6.61 -5.08 -16.91
C ILE A 216 -7.71 -6.06 -16.46
N LEU A 217 -7.52 -6.69 -15.30
CA LEU A 217 -8.49 -7.66 -14.77
C LEU A 217 -9.79 -6.95 -14.37
N PHE A 218 -9.72 -5.77 -13.77
CA PHE A 218 -10.90 -5.00 -13.39
C PHE A 218 -11.77 -4.68 -14.60
N ARG A 219 -11.17 -4.23 -15.71
CA ARG A 219 -11.89 -3.94 -16.95
C ARG A 219 -12.53 -5.20 -17.59
N LYS A 220 -11.90 -6.36 -17.40
CA LYS A 220 -12.38 -7.62 -18.03
C LYS A 220 -13.39 -8.38 -17.19
N THR A 221 -13.24 -8.37 -15.86
CA THR A 221 -13.98 -9.28 -14.98
C THR A 221 -14.89 -8.59 -13.97
N SER A 222 -14.72 -7.29 -13.73
CA SER A 222 -15.51 -6.59 -12.73
C SER A 222 -16.93 -6.33 -13.24
N ARG A 223 -17.90 -6.53 -12.33
CA ARG A 223 -19.30 -6.11 -12.52
C ARG A 223 -19.43 -4.59 -12.48
N ILE A 224 -18.58 -3.94 -11.68
CA ILE A 224 -18.55 -2.48 -11.55
C ILE A 224 -17.78 -1.91 -12.73
N LYS A 225 -18.32 -0.86 -13.32
CA LYS A 225 -17.69 -0.16 -14.44
C LYS A 225 -17.23 1.22 -13.98
N VAL A 226 -15.98 1.53 -14.23
CA VAL A 226 -15.40 2.87 -14.01
C VAL A 226 -15.33 3.60 -15.33
N SER A 227 -15.92 4.80 -15.38
CA SER A 227 -15.89 5.68 -16.54
C SER A 227 -15.69 7.14 -16.12
N LEU A 228 -14.50 7.65 -16.32
CA LEU A 228 -14.20 9.07 -16.09
C LEU A 228 -14.65 9.98 -17.24
N LYS A 229 -15.27 9.40 -18.30
CA LYS A 229 -15.80 10.18 -19.41
C LYS A 229 -17.04 10.97 -18.93
N ASN A 230 -16.99 12.29 -19.07
CA ASN A 230 -18.01 13.21 -18.56
C ASN A 230 -18.23 13.17 -17.04
N PHE A 231 -17.21 12.72 -16.29
CA PHE A 231 -17.23 12.69 -14.84
C PHE A 231 -17.42 14.10 -14.28
N LYS A 232 -18.35 14.24 -13.33
CA LYS A 232 -18.55 15.47 -12.56
C LYS A 232 -18.43 15.13 -11.08
N PRO A 233 -17.46 15.74 -10.37
CA PRO A 233 -17.35 15.54 -8.92
C PRO A 233 -18.62 15.95 -8.20
N ASN A 234 -19.12 15.08 -7.31
CA ASN A 234 -20.28 15.34 -6.47
C ASN A 234 -19.80 15.49 -5.01
N ALA A 235 -19.99 16.69 -4.46
CA ALA A 235 -19.54 17.02 -3.11
C ALA A 235 -20.16 16.12 -2.03
N GLN A 236 -21.42 15.68 -2.22
CA GLN A 236 -22.10 14.83 -1.24
C GLN A 236 -21.46 13.42 -1.22
N ILE A 237 -21.11 12.86 -2.39
CA ILE A 237 -20.43 11.56 -2.46
C ILE A 237 -19.02 11.64 -1.89
N ILE A 238 -18.29 12.70 -2.23
CA ILE A 238 -16.96 12.95 -1.67
C ILE A 238 -17.03 13.06 -0.15
N LYS A 239 -18.00 13.80 0.38
CA LYS A 239 -18.24 13.92 1.83
C LYS A 239 -18.52 12.54 2.46
N ASN A 240 -19.36 11.73 1.83
CA ASN A 240 -19.69 10.39 2.32
C ASN A 240 -18.45 9.47 2.30
N ILE A 241 -17.62 9.55 1.26
CA ILE A 241 -16.36 8.80 1.19
C ILE A 241 -15.43 9.24 2.32
N TYR A 242 -15.18 10.54 2.49
CA TYR A 242 -14.26 11.03 3.52
C TYR A 242 -14.79 10.84 4.95
N SER A 243 -16.09 10.79 5.17
CA SER A 243 -16.64 10.46 6.50
C SER A 243 -16.25 9.07 7.01
N ILE A 244 -15.93 8.15 6.11
CA ILE A 244 -15.42 6.80 6.43
C ILE A 244 -13.90 6.75 6.26
N ALA A 245 -13.38 7.37 5.19
CA ALA A 245 -11.96 7.31 4.86
C ALA A 245 -11.06 7.95 5.92
N ILE A 246 -11.47 9.12 6.47
CA ILE A 246 -10.66 9.83 7.48
C ILE A 246 -10.53 9.02 8.77
N PRO A 247 -11.61 8.54 9.43
CA PRO A 247 -11.46 7.70 10.61
C PRO A 247 -10.64 6.44 10.37
N SER A 248 -10.88 5.76 9.25
CA SER A 248 -10.14 4.54 8.87
C SER A 248 -8.66 4.84 8.60
N GLY A 249 -8.36 5.92 7.90
CA GLY A 249 -6.99 6.37 7.63
C GLY A 249 -6.24 6.77 8.90
N VAL A 250 -6.90 7.53 9.79
CA VAL A 250 -6.32 7.89 11.10
C VAL A 250 -5.99 6.63 11.90
N MET A 251 -6.92 5.69 11.99
CA MET A 251 -6.71 4.43 12.72
C MET A 251 -5.53 3.64 12.16
N THR A 252 -5.41 3.57 10.84
CA THR A 252 -4.30 2.87 10.15
C THR A 252 -2.97 3.63 10.27
N SER A 253 -2.99 4.97 10.41
CA SER A 253 -1.78 5.80 10.51
C SER A 253 -1.20 5.88 11.92
N LEU A 254 -1.96 5.57 12.98
CA LEU A 254 -1.49 5.65 14.36
C LEU A 254 -0.18 4.90 14.62
N PRO A 255 0.02 3.64 14.14
CA PRO A 255 1.29 2.94 14.28
C PRO A 255 2.45 3.69 13.60
N SER A 256 2.21 4.33 12.45
CA SER A 256 3.25 5.07 11.71
C SER A 256 3.67 6.34 12.45
N ILE A 257 2.72 7.06 13.04
CA ILE A 257 2.99 8.23 13.87
C ILE A 257 3.79 7.81 15.12
N LEU A 258 3.42 6.70 15.75
CA LEU A 258 4.16 6.16 16.89
C LEU A 258 5.61 5.83 16.51
N VAL A 259 5.82 5.14 15.39
CA VAL A 259 7.17 4.78 14.89
C VAL A 259 7.98 6.04 14.58
N ALA A 260 7.38 7.05 13.95
CA ALA A 260 8.05 8.32 13.67
C ALA A 260 8.50 9.04 14.96
N LEU A 261 7.62 9.10 15.97
CA LEU A 261 7.95 9.68 17.27
C LEU A 261 9.06 8.90 17.99
N LEU A 262 8.99 7.57 17.97
CA LEU A 262 10.03 6.73 18.57
C LEU A 262 11.36 6.87 17.82
N ASN A 263 11.36 6.91 16.48
CA ASN A 263 12.57 7.18 15.70
C ASN A 263 13.18 8.54 16.05
N SER A 264 12.37 9.57 16.26
CA SER A 264 12.84 10.89 16.71
C SER A 264 13.52 10.84 18.09
N LEU A 265 12.98 10.08 19.04
CA LEU A 265 13.59 9.85 20.34
C LEU A 265 14.87 9.01 20.23
N LEU A 266 14.85 7.93 19.44
CA LEU A 266 16.00 7.06 19.24
C LEU A 266 17.14 7.76 18.50
N ALA A 267 16.84 8.73 17.65
CA ALA A 267 17.84 9.56 16.96
C ALA A 267 18.73 10.32 17.96
N THR A 268 18.23 10.65 19.14
CA THR A 268 19.03 11.30 20.21
C THR A 268 19.98 10.31 20.91
N VAL A 269 19.78 9.01 20.74
CA VAL A 269 20.60 7.95 21.37
C VAL A 269 21.67 7.46 20.41
N SER A 270 21.29 6.86 19.28
CA SER A 270 22.21 6.40 18.24
C SER A 270 21.48 6.01 16.95
N GLN A 271 22.22 6.00 15.82
CA GLN A 271 21.70 5.50 14.54
C GLN A 271 21.41 3.99 14.59
N THR A 272 22.24 3.24 15.31
CA THR A 272 22.06 1.80 15.52
C THR A 272 20.74 1.48 16.23
N ALA A 273 20.32 2.34 17.19
CA ALA A 273 19.05 2.19 17.89
C ALA A 273 17.85 2.32 16.94
N ILE A 274 17.91 3.24 15.95
CA ILE A 274 16.88 3.40 14.92
C ILE A 274 16.81 2.15 14.03
N ALA A 275 17.96 1.65 13.56
CA ALA A 275 18.03 0.45 12.72
C ALA A 275 17.45 -0.78 13.45
N PHE A 276 17.85 -0.98 14.73
CA PHE A 276 17.34 -2.07 15.56
C PHE A 276 15.82 -1.99 15.76
N PHE A 277 15.31 -0.79 16.08
CA PHE A 277 13.88 -0.59 16.25
C PHE A 277 13.09 -0.80 14.95
N GLY A 278 13.66 -0.42 13.80
CA GLY A 278 13.07 -0.69 12.48
C GLY A 278 12.90 -2.18 12.21
N ILE A 279 13.92 -3.00 12.52
CA ILE A 279 13.83 -4.46 12.41
C ILE A 279 12.77 -5.01 13.38
N TYR A 280 12.80 -4.59 14.65
CA TYR A 280 11.82 -5.02 15.65
C TYR A 280 10.39 -4.73 15.19
N PHE A 281 10.13 -3.52 14.70
CA PHE A 281 8.79 -3.13 14.27
C PHE A 281 8.32 -3.93 13.02
N LYS A 282 9.23 -4.23 12.09
CA LYS A 282 8.93 -5.08 10.94
C LYS A 282 8.58 -6.52 11.34
N LEU A 283 9.32 -7.09 12.29
CA LEU A 283 9.01 -8.42 12.85
C LEU A 283 7.68 -8.44 13.60
N GLN A 284 7.40 -7.39 14.38
CA GLN A 284 6.13 -7.21 15.06
C GLN A 284 4.97 -7.12 14.06
N SER A 285 5.14 -6.37 12.97
CA SER A 285 4.15 -6.22 11.90
C SER A 285 3.83 -7.56 11.23
N PHE A 286 4.81 -8.46 11.10
CA PHE A 286 4.60 -9.81 10.57
C PHE A 286 3.55 -10.62 11.36
N ILE A 287 3.48 -10.40 12.67
CA ILE A 287 2.50 -11.08 13.53
C ILE A 287 1.12 -10.42 13.43
N TYR A 288 1.06 -9.07 13.37
CA TYR A 288 -0.21 -8.33 13.40
C TYR A 288 -0.89 -8.21 12.03
N MET A 289 -0.13 -8.16 10.94
CA MET A 289 -0.70 -7.98 9.59
C MET A 289 -1.75 -9.04 9.21
N PRO A 290 -1.53 -10.35 9.43
CA PRO A 290 -2.55 -11.34 9.12
C PRO A 290 -3.85 -11.16 9.91
N ALA A 291 -3.75 -10.72 11.17
CA ALA A 291 -4.93 -10.42 11.98
C ALA A 291 -5.73 -9.23 11.45
N ASN A 292 -5.06 -8.25 10.84
CA ASN A 292 -5.72 -7.11 10.19
C ASN A 292 -6.41 -7.49 8.86
N GLY A 293 -6.14 -8.67 8.32
CA GLY A 293 -6.81 -9.21 7.13
C GLY A 293 -8.20 -9.80 7.40
N LEU A 294 -8.54 -9.97 8.68
CA LEU A 294 -9.87 -10.39 9.15
C LEU A 294 -10.87 -9.24 9.15
#